data_74bdc6b98077a8b430e2afcce83eb3ca
#
_entry.id   74bdc6b98077a8b430e2afcce83eb3ca
#
_cell.length_a   1.000
_cell.length_b   1.000
_cell.length_c   1.000
_cell.angle_alpha   90.00
_cell.angle_beta   90.00
_cell.angle_gamma   90.00
#
_symmetry.space_group_name_H-M   'P 1'
#
loop_
_entity.id
_entity.type
_entity.pdbx_description
1 polymer ?
#
loop_
_entity_poly.entity_id
_entity_poly.type
_entity_poly.pdbx_seq_one_letter_code
_entity_poly.pdbx_strand_id
1 'polypeptide(L)'
;MVTTPNRSLLAAIKPYFEAGPLGALALGMASGTPYAMIAATLTTRLAESGIEKKSVTAFGLALLVYSFKPLWAPLIDRVRIPVLANLIGQRRAWLVVSIIMASAAITWLGLLDPTADLALFAAAAVAVGFAGATLDIVIDAIRIEWLRVDQMGAGSGMTQYGWRMGSYLAGAGALLLAAGGSWALAYASAVLLFAPSLIAAAVLGEPQRPPALQSGKGLSAAIKDSIIAPLADFLTRKGAWIVLAFVLVHKIGDTVCQLSVRLFYNDLGFTKEEVAFYDVSLGLFGYLAGVFLGGLIYKRVGLAGSVFLSLILMGVSNAAYAGLAIIGHDVWALALVQGFENLASGIGGVTVGAWLALLCDRRFTATQFALLSSAAAILGRAFSSGTAGALIESLGYVDFYWLTTVLALPGVLIFLWLWRAGLVVADDTVETATGA
;
A
#
# COMPACT_ATOMS: atom_id res chain seq x y z
N MET A 1 -4.54 37.07 6.99
CA MET A 1 -4.35 36.66 8.38
C MET A 1 -3.97 35.19 8.37
N VAL A 2 -2.72 34.86 8.65
CA VAL A 2 -2.25 33.48 8.76
C VAL A 2 -2.87 32.93 10.04
N THR A 3 -3.88 32.09 9.93
CA THR A 3 -4.44 31.37 11.09
C THR A 3 -3.36 30.39 11.55
N THR A 4 -2.76 30.66 12.70
CA THR A 4 -1.87 29.72 13.38
C THR A 4 -2.60 28.38 13.53
N PRO A 5 -2.03 27.26 13.06
CA PRO A 5 -2.70 25.97 13.17
C PRO A 5 -2.99 25.68 14.65
N ASN A 6 -4.24 25.30 14.93
CA ASN A 6 -4.66 24.96 16.28
C ASN A 6 -3.83 23.76 16.76
N ARG A 7 -2.85 24.02 17.65
CA ARG A 7 -1.83 23.05 18.10
C ARG A 7 -2.35 22.07 19.15
N SER A 8 -3.66 22.05 19.45
CA SER A 8 -4.20 21.11 20.43
C SER A 8 -4.17 19.67 19.90
N LEU A 9 -3.88 18.72 20.78
CA LEU A 9 -3.88 17.28 20.46
C LEU A 9 -5.25 16.85 19.94
N LEU A 10 -6.33 17.34 20.52
CA LEU A 10 -7.71 17.04 20.12
C LEU A 10 -7.99 17.48 18.68
N ALA A 11 -7.51 18.65 18.27
CA ALA A 11 -7.67 19.12 16.89
C ALA A 11 -6.91 18.25 15.87
N ALA A 12 -5.79 17.63 16.27
CA ALA A 12 -5.02 16.75 15.42
C ALA A 12 -5.63 15.34 15.30
N ILE A 13 -6.37 14.88 16.32
CA ILE A 13 -7.04 13.57 16.32
C ILE A 13 -8.41 13.62 15.64
N LYS A 14 -9.10 14.77 15.67
CA LYS A 14 -10.44 14.95 15.11
C LYS A 14 -10.60 14.40 13.68
N PRO A 15 -9.68 14.62 12.73
CA PRO A 15 -9.82 14.11 11.35
C PRO A 15 -9.99 12.60 11.25
N TYR A 16 -9.44 11.81 12.17
CA TYR A 16 -9.61 10.35 12.16
C TYR A 16 -11.06 9.88 12.32
N PHE A 17 -11.91 10.69 12.95
CA PHE A 17 -13.32 10.38 13.20
C PHE A 17 -14.27 11.07 12.21
N GLU A 18 -13.76 11.75 11.21
CA GLU A 18 -14.56 12.35 10.14
C GLU A 18 -14.95 11.29 9.10
N ALA A 19 -16.05 11.54 8.39
CA ALA A 19 -16.66 10.58 7.46
C ALA A 19 -15.70 10.11 6.35
N GLY A 20 -14.87 11.01 5.78
CA GLY A 20 -13.91 10.66 4.74
C GLY A 20 -12.86 9.64 5.21
N PRO A 21 -12.10 9.91 6.30
CA PRO A 21 -11.16 8.94 6.87
C PRO A 21 -11.80 7.64 7.35
N LEU A 22 -13.00 7.67 7.94
CA LEU A 22 -13.74 6.45 8.29
C LEU A 22 -14.13 5.64 7.04
N GLY A 23 -14.54 6.32 5.96
CA GLY A 23 -14.72 5.68 4.66
C GLY A 23 -13.44 5.05 4.12
N ALA A 24 -12.29 5.72 4.29
CA ALA A 24 -10.99 5.19 3.91
C ALA A 24 -10.60 3.93 4.72
N LEU A 25 -10.97 3.84 6.01
CA LEU A 25 -10.84 2.62 6.80
C LEU A 25 -11.63 1.46 6.19
N ALA A 26 -12.90 1.69 5.89
CA ALA A 26 -13.79 0.68 5.31
C ALA A 26 -13.28 0.20 3.94
N LEU A 27 -12.82 1.12 3.09
CA LEU A 27 -12.18 0.79 1.80
C LEU A 27 -10.89 -0.03 2.01
N GLY A 28 -10.07 0.35 2.99
CA GLY A 28 -8.86 -0.39 3.33
C GLY A 28 -9.15 -1.85 3.71
N MET A 29 -10.21 -2.13 4.47
CA MET A 29 -10.60 -3.50 4.81
C MET A 29 -10.85 -4.35 3.56
N ALA A 30 -11.54 -3.79 2.57
CA ALA A 30 -11.78 -4.48 1.31
C ALA A 30 -10.49 -4.72 0.52
N SER A 31 -9.53 -3.77 0.52
CA SER A 31 -8.24 -3.91 -0.15
C SER A 31 -7.37 -5.03 0.46
N GLY A 32 -7.37 -5.17 1.79
CA GLY A 32 -6.56 -6.18 2.49
C GLY A 32 -7.07 -7.63 2.33
N THR A 33 -8.34 -7.81 2.05
CA THR A 33 -9.00 -9.14 2.01
C THR A 33 -8.46 -10.05 0.89
N PRO A 34 -8.42 -9.68 -0.40
CA PRO A 34 -7.91 -10.54 -1.47
C PRO A 34 -6.44 -10.88 -1.28
N TYR A 35 -5.64 -9.91 -0.80
CA TYR A 35 -4.22 -10.13 -0.53
C TYR A 35 -4.00 -11.25 0.49
N ALA A 36 -4.74 -11.23 1.61
CA ALA A 36 -4.63 -12.26 2.64
C ALA A 36 -5.00 -13.66 2.10
N MET A 37 -5.98 -13.73 1.22
CA MET A 37 -6.46 -15.00 0.65
C MET A 37 -5.42 -15.67 -0.26
N ILE A 38 -4.58 -14.92 -0.97
CA ILE A 38 -3.55 -15.46 -1.87
C ILE A 38 -2.13 -15.40 -1.29
N ALA A 39 -1.95 -14.82 -0.12
CA ALA A 39 -0.67 -14.83 0.59
C ALA A 39 -0.60 -16.00 1.60
N ALA A 40 -0.68 -15.71 2.88
CA ALA A 40 -0.50 -16.70 3.94
C ALA A 40 -1.57 -17.81 3.93
N THR A 41 -2.84 -17.46 3.69
CA THR A 41 -3.94 -18.44 3.69
C THR A 41 -3.76 -19.49 2.59
N LEU A 42 -3.43 -19.06 1.38
CA LEU A 42 -3.16 -19.96 0.26
C LEU A 42 -1.96 -20.87 0.54
N THR A 43 -0.88 -20.30 1.06
CA THR A 43 0.35 -21.05 1.40
C THR A 43 0.05 -22.15 2.41
N THR A 44 -0.72 -21.84 3.45
CA THR A 44 -1.13 -22.83 4.47
C THR A 44 -1.97 -23.95 3.84
N ARG A 45 -2.97 -23.61 3.02
CA ARG A 45 -3.83 -24.59 2.37
C ARG A 45 -3.05 -25.55 1.47
N LEU A 46 -2.12 -25.02 0.66
CA LEU A 46 -1.28 -25.84 -0.21
C LEU A 46 -0.36 -26.77 0.58
N ALA A 47 0.22 -26.28 1.69
CA ALA A 47 1.07 -27.05 2.57
C ALA A 47 0.28 -28.21 3.24
N GLU A 48 -0.93 -27.93 3.74
CA GLU A 48 -1.83 -28.95 4.31
C GLU A 48 -2.28 -29.98 3.28
N SER A 49 -2.42 -29.58 2.01
CA SER A 49 -2.75 -30.50 0.91
C SER A 49 -1.58 -31.34 0.43
N GLY A 50 -0.40 -31.24 1.05
CA GLY A 50 0.79 -32.01 0.69
C GLY A 50 1.46 -31.56 -0.63
N ILE A 51 1.16 -30.36 -1.11
CA ILE A 51 1.77 -29.81 -2.33
C ILE A 51 3.26 -29.52 -2.08
N GLU A 52 4.09 -29.89 -3.07
CA GLU A 52 5.53 -29.73 -3.00
C GLU A 52 5.94 -28.26 -2.74
N LYS A 53 6.91 -28.02 -1.82
CA LYS A 53 7.35 -26.69 -1.39
C LYS A 53 7.73 -25.75 -2.54
N LYS A 54 8.36 -26.30 -3.61
CA LYS A 54 8.71 -25.54 -4.81
C LYS A 54 7.46 -24.97 -5.51
N SER A 55 6.41 -25.76 -5.63
CA SER A 55 5.13 -25.32 -6.19
C SER A 55 4.43 -24.32 -5.28
N VAL A 56 4.43 -24.54 -3.97
CA VAL A 56 3.87 -23.58 -2.99
C VAL A 56 4.50 -22.21 -3.11
N THR A 57 5.84 -22.15 -3.23
CA THR A 57 6.54 -20.86 -3.39
C THR A 57 6.25 -20.19 -4.73
N ALA A 58 6.02 -20.98 -5.79
CA ALA A 58 5.66 -20.44 -7.11
C ALA A 58 4.31 -19.70 -7.11
N PHE A 59 3.38 -20.06 -6.22
CA PHE A 59 2.12 -19.32 -6.06
C PHE A 59 2.30 -17.88 -5.58
N GLY A 60 3.45 -17.52 -5.01
CA GLY A 60 3.82 -16.13 -4.75
C GLY A 60 3.80 -15.25 -6.00
N LEU A 61 3.91 -15.83 -7.21
CA LEU A 61 3.77 -15.13 -8.47
C LEU A 61 2.37 -14.52 -8.66
N ALA A 62 1.32 -15.05 -8.03
CA ALA A 62 -0.01 -14.45 -8.06
C ALA A 62 -0.02 -13.03 -7.47
N LEU A 63 0.88 -12.73 -6.51
CA LEU A 63 1.04 -11.40 -5.94
C LEU A 63 1.75 -10.42 -6.90
N LEU A 64 2.51 -10.91 -7.90
CA LEU A 64 3.15 -10.03 -8.89
C LEU A 64 2.13 -9.26 -9.72
N VAL A 65 0.91 -9.77 -9.87
CA VAL A 65 -0.17 -9.10 -10.60
C VAL A 65 -0.40 -7.68 -10.06
N TYR A 66 -0.25 -7.47 -8.75
CA TYR A 66 -0.35 -6.13 -8.14
C TYR A 66 0.70 -5.15 -8.66
N SER A 67 1.87 -5.61 -9.10
CA SER A 67 2.90 -4.75 -9.68
C SER A 67 2.55 -4.27 -11.09
N PHE A 68 1.67 -4.98 -11.78
CA PHE A 68 1.23 -4.65 -13.13
C PHE A 68 -0.06 -3.81 -13.17
N LYS A 69 -0.65 -3.47 -12.03
CA LYS A 69 -1.89 -2.68 -11.94
C LYS A 69 -1.88 -1.38 -12.79
N PRO A 70 -0.75 -0.68 -13.03
CA PRO A 70 -0.73 0.49 -13.90
C PRO A 70 -1.16 0.22 -15.35
N LEU A 71 -1.04 -1.02 -15.84
CA LEU A 71 -1.37 -1.36 -17.23
C LEU A 71 -2.87 -1.21 -17.53
N TRP A 72 -3.75 -1.43 -16.54
CA TRP A 72 -5.20 -1.34 -16.71
C TRP A 72 -5.87 -0.26 -15.86
N ALA A 73 -5.14 0.41 -14.97
CA ALA A 73 -5.66 1.53 -14.20
C ALA A 73 -6.33 2.62 -15.06
N PRO A 74 -5.83 2.94 -16.29
CA PRO A 74 -6.47 3.88 -17.19
C PRO A 74 -7.92 3.53 -17.57
N LEU A 75 -8.28 2.24 -17.57
CA LEU A 75 -9.65 1.81 -17.84
C LEU A 75 -10.61 2.31 -16.75
N ILE A 76 -10.18 2.29 -15.50
CA ILE A 76 -10.98 2.69 -14.33
C ILE A 76 -11.25 4.19 -14.33
N ASP A 77 -10.31 4.99 -14.82
CA ASP A 77 -10.51 6.44 -14.94
C ASP A 77 -11.50 6.82 -16.05
N ARG A 78 -11.55 6.04 -17.15
CA ARG A 78 -12.24 6.45 -18.37
C ARG A 78 -13.47 5.64 -18.72
N VAL A 79 -13.44 4.33 -18.48
CA VAL A 79 -14.56 3.47 -18.89
C VAL A 79 -15.73 3.66 -17.93
N ARG A 80 -16.84 4.14 -18.45
CA ARG A 80 -18.11 4.18 -17.73
C ARG A 80 -18.82 2.84 -17.91
N ILE A 81 -19.08 2.16 -16.80
CA ILE A 81 -19.81 0.90 -16.83
C ILE A 81 -21.27 1.21 -17.23
N PRO A 82 -21.75 0.69 -18.37
CA PRO A 82 -23.11 0.98 -18.84
C PRO A 82 -24.16 0.71 -17.75
N VAL A 83 -25.24 1.49 -17.73
CA VAL A 83 -26.34 1.41 -16.76
C VAL A 83 -25.88 1.74 -15.34
N LEU A 84 -24.94 1.00 -14.77
CA LEU A 84 -24.54 1.11 -13.36
C LEU A 84 -23.91 2.47 -13.04
N ALA A 85 -23.04 2.99 -13.92
CA ALA A 85 -22.42 4.31 -13.72
C ALA A 85 -23.45 5.46 -13.82
N ASN A 86 -24.56 5.27 -14.52
CA ASN A 86 -25.63 6.27 -14.57
C ASN A 86 -26.50 6.24 -13.32
N LEU A 87 -26.63 5.08 -12.66
CA LEU A 87 -27.44 4.91 -11.45
C LEU A 87 -26.71 5.34 -10.18
N ILE A 88 -25.44 4.96 -10.05
CA ILE A 88 -24.71 5.12 -8.78
C ILE A 88 -23.40 5.91 -8.91
N GLY A 89 -23.03 6.38 -10.09
CA GLY A 89 -21.78 7.06 -10.35
C GLY A 89 -20.66 6.11 -10.84
N GLN A 90 -19.62 6.66 -11.45
CA GLN A 90 -18.56 5.87 -12.11
C GLN A 90 -17.69 5.13 -11.09
N ARG A 91 -17.24 5.80 -10.05
CA ARG A 91 -16.34 5.19 -9.03
C ARG A 91 -17.06 4.10 -8.25
N ARG A 92 -18.30 4.38 -7.84
CA ARG A 92 -19.14 3.40 -7.13
C ARG A 92 -19.47 2.20 -8.02
N ALA A 93 -19.72 2.42 -9.31
CA ALA A 93 -19.94 1.33 -10.26
C ALA A 93 -18.71 0.43 -10.38
N TRP A 94 -17.51 1.00 -10.51
CA TRP A 94 -16.27 0.24 -10.53
C TRP A 94 -16.02 -0.48 -9.21
N LEU A 95 -16.33 0.13 -8.06
CA LEU A 95 -16.22 -0.52 -6.75
C LEU A 95 -17.10 -1.77 -6.67
N VAL A 96 -18.36 -1.66 -7.04
CA VAL A 96 -19.30 -2.80 -7.03
C VAL A 96 -18.82 -3.91 -7.96
N VAL A 97 -18.42 -3.59 -9.20
CA VAL A 97 -17.94 -4.60 -10.15
C VAL A 97 -16.65 -5.26 -9.67
N SER A 98 -15.71 -4.49 -9.14
CA SER A 98 -14.45 -5.04 -8.60
C SER A 98 -14.69 -5.94 -7.39
N ILE A 99 -15.64 -5.59 -6.51
CA ILE A 99 -16.05 -6.43 -5.38
C ILE A 99 -16.70 -7.72 -5.87
N ILE A 100 -17.57 -7.67 -6.87
CA ILE A 100 -18.17 -8.88 -7.46
C ILE A 100 -17.10 -9.77 -8.07
N MET A 101 -16.14 -9.21 -8.82
CA MET A 101 -15.02 -9.94 -9.39
C MET A 101 -14.16 -10.60 -8.29
N ALA A 102 -13.81 -9.84 -7.24
CA ALA A 102 -13.01 -10.36 -6.13
C ALA A 102 -13.75 -11.45 -5.36
N SER A 103 -15.05 -11.26 -5.09
CA SER A 103 -15.91 -12.24 -4.43
C SER A 103 -16.03 -13.53 -5.23
N ALA A 104 -16.25 -13.43 -6.52
CA ALA A 104 -16.34 -14.59 -7.42
C ALA A 104 -14.99 -15.35 -7.47
N ALA A 105 -13.88 -14.63 -7.64
CA ALA A 105 -12.55 -15.23 -7.72
C ALA A 105 -12.16 -15.92 -6.39
N ILE A 106 -12.39 -15.27 -5.25
CA ILE A 106 -12.12 -15.81 -3.91
C ILE A 106 -12.97 -17.06 -3.66
N THR A 107 -14.26 -17.02 -3.98
CA THR A 107 -15.16 -18.16 -3.81
C THR A 107 -14.75 -19.30 -4.75
N TRP A 108 -14.43 -19.00 -6.00
CA TRP A 108 -13.94 -19.99 -6.96
C TRP A 108 -12.67 -20.68 -6.45
N LEU A 109 -11.67 -19.94 -6.00
CA LEU A 109 -10.45 -20.48 -5.40
C LEU A 109 -10.78 -21.39 -4.18
N GLY A 110 -11.75 -20.98 -3.36
CA GLY A 110 -12.20 -21.76 -2.20
C GLY A 110 -12.83 -23.10 -2.55
N LEU A 111 -13.54 -23.18 -3.67
CA LEU A 111 -14.24 -24.38 -4.11
C LEU A 111 -13.34 -25.43 -4.80
N LEU A 112 -12.17 -25.02 -5.30
CA LEU A 112 -11.26 -25.90 -6.00
C LEU A 112 -10.44 -26.76 -5.02
N ASP A 113 -10.09 -27.98 -5.45
CA ASP A 113 -9.14 -28.85 -4.76
C ASP A 113 -7.75 -28.72 -5.41
N PRO A 114 -6.72 -28.25 -4.68
CA PRO A 114 -5.39 -28.10 -5.24
C PRO A 114 -4.73 -29.45 -5.62
N THR A 115 -5.20 -30.58 -5.07
CA THR A 115 -4.68 -31.91 -5.40
C THR A 115 -5.28 -32.48 -6.68
N ALA A 116 -6.47 -32.05 -7.07
CA ALA A 116 -7.15 -32.51 -8.27
C ALA A 116 -6.61 -31.85 -9.55
N ASP A 117 -6.43 -30.51 -9.52
CA ASP A 117 -5.90 -29.73 -10.66
C ASP A 117 -5.15 -28.49 -10.14
N LEU A 118 -3.84 -28.61 -10.01
CA LEU A 118 -2.98 -27.54 -9.53
C LEU A 118 -2.92 -26.37 -10.52
N ALA A 119 -3.05 -26.60 -11.82
CA ALA A 119 -3.02 -25.54 -12.82
C ALA A 119 -4.29 -24.68 -12.76
N LEU A 120 -5.45 -25.30 -12.64
CA LEU A 120 -6.72 -24.60 -12.45
C LEU A 120 -6.74 -23.81 -11.14
N PHE A 121 -6.19 -24.40 -10.08
CA PHE A 121 -6.03 -23.74 -8.79
C PHE A 121 -5.11 -22.50 -8.87
N ALA A 122 -4.00 -22.61 -9.62
CA ALA A 122 -3.11 -21.47 -9.89
C ALA A 122 -3.80 -20.38 -10.70
N ALA A 123 -4.59 -20.75 -11.71
CA ALA A 123 -5.38 -19.78 -12.48
C ALA A 123 -6.39 -19.04 -11.60
N ALA A 124 -7.04 -19.72 -10.66
CA ALA A 124 -7.95 -19.09 -9.69
C ALA A 124 -7.19 -18.14 -8.74
N ALA A 125 -6.00 -18.51 -8.27
CA ALA A 125 -5.15 -17.64 -7.44
C ALA A 125 -4.74 -16.37 -8.19
N VAL A 126 -4.36 -16.48 -9.47
CA VAL A 126 -4.06 -15.33 -10.34
C VAL A 126 -5.31 -14.48 -10.56
N ALA A 127 -6.49 -15.07 -10.72
CA ALA A 127 -7.76 -14.36 -10.84
C ALA A 127 -8.07 -13.55 -9.58
N VAL A 128 -7.82 -14.09 -8.38
CA VAL A 128 -7.93 -13.33 -7.11
C VAL A 128 -6.92 -12.19 -7.08
N GLY A 129 -5.67 -12.42 -7.50
CA GLY A 129 -4.65 -11.37 -7.61
C GLY A 129 -5.07 -10.23 -8.53
N PHE A 130 -5.62 -10.56 -9.71
CA PHE A 130 -6.10 -9.57 -10.68
C PHE A 130 -7.31 -8.79 -10.18
N ALA A 131 -8.32 -9.48 -9.63
CA ALA A 131 -9.51 -8.86 -9.06
C ALA A 131 -9.16 -7.97 -7.85
N GLY A 132 -8.28 -8.45 -6.97
CA GLY A 132 -7.78 -7.69 -5.83
C GLY A 132 -6.99 -6.45 -6.24
N ALA A 133 -6.08 -6.57 -7.23
CA ALA A 133 -5.34 -5.43 -7.77
C ALA A 133 -6.27 -4.40 -8.45
N THR A 134 -7.33 -4.86 -9.14
CA THR A 134 -8.36 -3.98 -9.73
C THR A 134 -9.13 -3.25 -8.64
N LEU A 135 -9.58 -3.97 -7.61
CA LEU A 135 -10.26 -3.39 -6.46
C LEU A 135 -9.37 -2.35 -5.74
N ASP A 136 -8.09 -2.65 -5.58
CA ASP A 136 -7.10 -1.75 -4.97
C ASP A 136 -6.96 -0.42 -5.73
N ILE A 137 -6.91 -0.46 -7.08
CA ILE A 137 -6.90 0.75 -7.92
C ILE A 137 -8.16 1.61 -7.66
N VAL A 138 -9.33 0.99 -7.63
CA VAL A 138 -10.61 1.68 -7.43
C VAL A 138 -10.68 2.32 -6.04
N ILE A 139 -10.28 1.57 -5.02
CA ILE A 139 -10.24 2.01 -3.62
C ILE A 139 -9.30 3.20 -3.45
N ASP A 140 -8.09 3.12 -4.01
CA ASP A 140 -7.13 4.22 -3.95
C ASP A 140 -7.68 5.49 -4.61
N ALA A 141 -8.32 5.37 -5.77
CA ALA A 141 -8.93 6.50 -6.45
C ALA A 141 -10.07 7.13 -5.63
N ILE A 142 -11.02 6.32 -5.12
CA ILE A 142 -12.13 6.80 -4.30
C ILE A 142 -11.62 7.50 -3.05
N ARG A 143 -10.65 6.89 -2.35
CA ARG A 143 -10.05 7.45 -1.14
C ARG A 143 -9.45 8.83 -1.38
N ILE A 144 -8.65 8.98 -2.45
CA ILE A 144 -8.00 10.25 -2.79
C ILE A 144 -9.05 11.32 -3.17
N GLU A 145 -10.10 10.91 -3.86
CA GLU A 145 -11.16 11.82 -4.32
C GLU A 145 -12.15 12.22 -3.19
N TRP A 146 -12.34 11.37 -2.15
CA TRP A 146 -13.19 11.69 -0.99
C TRP A 146 -12.50 12.59 0.03
N LEU A 147 -11.17 12.47 0.16
CA LEU A 147 -10.44 13.17 1.21
C LEU A 147 -10.13 14.62 0.82
N ARG A 148 -10.31 15.52 1.77
CA ARG A 148 -9.76 16.87 1.69
C ARG A 148 -8.26 16.84 1.98
N VAL A 149 -7.54 17.88 1.57
CA VAL A 149 -6.09 17.99 1.77
C VAL A 149 -5.71 17.84 3.24
N ASP A 150 -6.45 18.49 4.14
CA ASP A 150 -6.21 18.43 5.60
C ASP A 150 -6.51 17.07 6.22
N GLN A 151 -7.27 16.21 5.55
CA GLN A 151 -7.61 14.84 5.94
C GLN A 151 -6.66 13.78 5.35
N MET A 152 -5.79 14.14 4.37
CA MET A 152 -4.97 13.15 3.63
C MET A 152 -4.09 12.28 4.56
N GLY A 153 -3.48 12.89 5.58
CA GLY A 153 -2.67 12.14 6.56
C GLY A 153 -3.51 11.14 7.35
N ALA A 154 -4.61 11.60 7.96
CA ALA A 154 -5.52 10.75 8.72
C ALA A 154 -6.16 9.68 7.83
N GLY A 155 -6.59 10.04 6.61
CA GLY A 155 -7.20 9.11 5.66
C GLY A 155 -6.23 8.05 5.16
N SER A 156 -4.97 8.41 4.87
CA SER A 156 -3.92 7.44 4.54
C SER A 156 -3.68 6.47 5.70
N GLY A 157 -3.64 6.97 6.95
CA GLY A 157 -3.53 6.14 8.13
C GLY A 157 -4.72 5.20 8.29
N MET A 158 -5.94 5.70 8.15
CA MET A 158 -7.16 4.90 8.27
C MET A 158 -7.24 3.81 7.20
N THR A 159 -6.79 4.08 5.97
CA THR A 159 -6.69 3.04 4.93
C THR A 159 -5.73 1.92 5.35
N GLN A 160 -4.60 2.25 5.95
CA GLN A 160 -3.62 1.24 6.40
C GLN A 160 -4.16 0.42 7.58
N TYR A 161 -4.87 1.05 8.53
CA TYR A 161 -5.59 0.32 9.58
C TYR A 161 -6.63 -0.62 8.98
N GLY A 162 -7.44 -0.13 8.05
CA GLY A 162 -8.42 -0.95 7.34
C GLY A 162 -7.78 -2.14 6.64
N TRP A 163 -6.70 -1.89 5.89
CA TRP A 163 -5.97 -2.94 5.19
C TRP A 163 -5.47 -4.05 6.15
N ARG A 164 -4.88 -3.65 7.28
CA ARG A 164 -4.45 -4.60 8.32
C ARG A 164 -5.64 -5.36 8.91
N MET A 165 -6.70 -4.66 9.29
CA MET A 165 -7.91 -5.28 9.83
C MET A 165 -8.51 -6.28 8.83
N GLY A 166 -8.68 -5.90 7.57
CA GLY A 166 -9.19 -6.77 6.52
C GLY A 166 -8.32 -8.00 6.30
N SER A 167 -7.00 -7.81 6.21
CA SER A 167 -6.05 -8.92 6.03
C SER A 167 -6.06 -9.89 7.22
N TYR A 168 -6.05 -9.38 8.44
CA TYR A 168 -6.07 -10.25 9.63
C TYR A 168 -7.40 -10.97 9.81
N LEU A 169 -8.52 -10.26 9.66
CA LEU A 169 -9.85 -10.88 9.77
C LEU A 169 -10.08 -11.93 8.68
N ALA A 170 -9.65 -11.65 7.45
CA ALA A 170 -9.73 -12.61 6.36
C ALA A 170 -8.81 -13.82 6.60
N GLY A 171 -7.55 -13.59 6.92
CA GLY A 171 -6.56 -14.67 7.10
C GLY A 171 -6.86 -15.52 8.33
N ALA A 172 -6.96 -14.92 9.51
CA ALA A 172 -7.25 -15.65 10.73
C ALA A 172 -8.66 -16.28 10.71
N GLY A 173 -9.67 -15.55 10.21
CA GLY A 173 -11.01 -16.05 10.06
C GLY A 173 -11.08 -17.28 9.14
N ALA A 174 -10.36 -17.22 8.01
CA ALA A 174 -10.28 -18.35 7.09
C ALA A 174 -9.61 -19.58 7.74
N LEU A 175 -8.52 -19.40 8.48
CA LEU A 175 -7.85 -20.52 9.15
C LEU A 175 -8.72 -21.15 10.24
N LEU A 176 -9.43 -20.35 11.03
CA LEU A 176 -10.36 -20.85 12.06
C LEU A 176 -11.52 -21.65 11.45
N LEU A 177 -12.07 -21.19 10.33
CA LEU A 177 -13.14 -21.90 9.63
C LEU A 177 -12.62 -23.15 8.91
N ALA A 178 -11.43 -23.09 8.35
CA ALA A 178 -10.77 -24.24 7.73
C ALA A 178 -10.45 -25.35 8.75
N ALA A 179 -10.08 -25.01 9.98
CA ALA A 179 -9.89 -25.95 11.07
C ALA A 179 -11.19 -26.72 11.40
N GLY A 180 -12.36 -26.14 11.11
CA GLY A 180 -13.66 -26.84 11.14
C GLY A 180 -13.94 -27.73 9.92
N GLY A 181 -12.96 -27.92 9.02
CA GLY A 181 -13.00 -28.86 7.90
C GLY A 181 -13.52 -28.32 6.56
N SER A 182 -13.70 -27.00 6.41
CA SER A 182 -14.21 -26.45 5.15
C SER A 182 -13.42 -25.24 4.62
N TRP A 183 -12.47 -25.49 3.72
CA TRP A 183 -11.77 -24.44 2.98
C TRP A 183 -12.72 -23.62 2.10
N ALA A 184 -13.76 -24.24 1.51
CA ALA A 184 -14.77 -23.52 0.73
C ALA A 184 -15.50 -22.47 1.57
N LEU A 185 -15.94 -22.84 2.78
CA LEU A 185 -16.57 -21.89 3.72
C LEU A 185 -15.59 -20.81 4.18
N ALA A 186 -14.34 -21.17 4.45
CA ALA A 186 -13.29 -20.26 4.85
C ALA A 186 -13.07 -19.13 3.84
N TYR A 187 -12.94 -19.48 2.56
CA TYR A 187 -12.78 -18.50 1.49
C TYR A 187 -14.08 -17.69 1.24
N ALA A 188 -15.23 -18.36 1.20
CA ALA A 188 -16.51 -17.68 0.97
C ALA A 188 -16.85 -16.66 2.06
N SER A 189 -16.52 -16.93 3.32
CA SER A 189 -16.78 -16.02 4.44
C SER A 189 -15.98 -14.71 4.34
N ALA A 190 -14.78 -14.73 3.75
CA ALA A 190 -13.97 -13.54 3.57
C ALA A 190 -14.66 -12.46 2.71
N VAL A 191 -15.60 -12.86 1.86
CA VAL A 191 -16.40 -11.95 1.03
C VAL A 191 -17.26 -10.97 1.88
N LEU A 192 -17.62 -11.35 3.09
CA LEU A 192 -18.38 -10.48 4.01
C LEU A 192 -17.60 -9.22 4.40
N LEU A 193 -16.26 -9.28 4.35
CA LEU A 193 -15.39 -8.14 4.66
C LEU A 193 -15.43 -7.02 3.61
N PHE A 194 -16.10 -7.23 2.48
CA PHE A 194 -16.37 -6.16 1.51
C PHE A 194 -17.57 -5.29 1.89
N ALA A 195 -18.47 -5.76 2.77
CA ALA A 195 -19.67 -5.03 3.15
C ALA A 195 -19.41 -3.62 3.71
N PRO A 196 -18.42 -3.40 4.61
CA PRO A 196 -18.12 -2.06 5.11
C PRO A 196 -17.80 -1.04 4.00
N SER A 197 -17.10 -1.46 2.94
CA SER A 197 -16.75 -0.58 1.82
C SER A 197 -17.95 -0.20 0.96
N LEU A 198 -18.91 -1.12 0.77
CA LEU A 198 -20.18 -0.86 0.09
C LEU A 198 -21.05 0.10 0.90
N ILE A 199 -21.12 -0.09 2.22
CA ILE A 199 -21.86 0.80 3.13
C ILE A 199 -21.23 2.20 3.09
N ALA A 200 -19.91 2.32 3.20
CA ALA A 200 -19.23 3.59 3.11
C ALA A 200 -19.50 4.30 1.78
N ALA A 201 -19.45 3.56 0.66
CA ALA A 201 -19.74 4.10 -0.66
C ALA A 201 -21.23 4.52 -0.82
N ALA A 202 -22.14 3.83 -0.15
CA ALA A 202 -23.56 4.23 -0.13
C ALA A 202 -23.77 5.53 0.67
N VAL A 203 -23.10 5.67 1.81
CA VAL A 203 -23.24 6.81 2.72
C VAL A 203 -22.53 8.06 2.19
N LEU A 204 -21.28 7.92 1.74
CA LEU A 204 -20.47 9.06 1.27
C LEU A 204 -20.80 9.49 -0.16
N GLY A 205 -21.38 8.61 -0.95
CA GLY A 205 -21.77 8.89 -2.32
C GLY A 205 -20.62 8.85 -3.33
N GLU A 206 -20.94 9.26 -4.57
CA GLU A 206 -19.93 9.37 -5.64
C GLU A 206 -18.99 10.53 -5.36
N PRO A 207 -17.66 10.35 -5.44
CA PRO A 207 -16.73 11.43 -5.25
C PRO A 207 -16.84 12.47 -6.36
N GLN A 208 -16.73 13.75 -5.98
CA GLN A 208 -16.71 14.84 -6.94
C GLN A 208 -15.34 14.92 -7.64
N ARG A 209 -15.37 14.87 -8.95
CA ARG A 209 -14.17 15.02 -9.79
C ARG A 209 -14.47 15.85 -11.03
N PRO A 210 -13.44 16.50 -11.63
CA PRO A 210 -13.61 17.18 -12.90
C PRO A 210 -14.11 16.20 -13.99
N PRO A 211 -14.87 16.65 -14.97
CA PRO A 211 -15.28 15.81 -16.09
C PRO A 211 -14.06 15.16 -16.74
N ALA A 212 -14.16 13.86 -17.06
CA ALA A 212 -13.13 13.20 -17.84
C ALA A 212 -12.98 13.91 -19.20
N LEU A 213 -11.74 14.04 -19.67
CA LEU A 213 -11.49 14.58 -21.01
C LEU A 213 -12.27 13.75 -22.03
N GLN A 214 -13.07 14.40 -22.87
CA GLN A 214 -13.82 13.71 -23.90
C GLN A 214 -12.82 13.07 -24.88
N SER A 215 -12.86 11.75 -24.99
CA SER A 215 -12.04 11.01 -25.95
C SER A 215 -12.47 11.34 -27.37
N GLY A 216 -11.50 11.62 -28.23
CA GLY A 216 -11.73 11.65 -29.68
C GLY A 216 -12.30 10.31 -30.15
N LYS A 217 -13.02 10.31 -31.27
CA LYS A 217 -13.59 9.07 -31.86
C LYS A 217 -12.47 8.17 -32.40
N GLY A 218 -12.33 6.96 -31.85
CA GLY A 218 -11.42 5.92 -32.34
C GLY A 218 -10.50 5.31 -31.27
N LEU A 219 -10.05 4.08 -31.52
CA LEU A 219 -9.21 3.31 -30.59
C LEU A 219 -7.87 3.98 -30.29
N SER A 220 -7.21 4.56 -31.31
CA SER A 220 -5.93 5.25 -31.14
C SER A 220 -6.05 6.51 -30.29
N ALA A 221 -7.14 7.27 -30.44
CA ALA A 221 -7.45 8.41 -29.60
C ALA A 221 -7.72 7.96 -28.14
N ALA A 222 -8.47 6.88 -27.97
CA ALA A 222 -8.74 6.32 -26.65
C ALA A 222 -7.47 5.86 -25.92
N ILE A 223 -6.53 5.20 -26.62
CA ILE A 223 -5.23 4.79 -26.06
C ILE A 223 -4.38 6.03 -25.72
N LYS A 224 -4.25 6.96 -26.64
CA LYS A 224 -3.50 8.21 -26.42
C LYS A 224 -4.00 8.95 -25.20
N ASP A 225 -5.28 9.12 -25.09
CA ASP A 225 -5.88 9.86 -23.99
C ASP A 225 -5.89 9.07 -22.67
N SER A 226 -5.93 7.73 -22.69
CA SER A 226 -6.00 6.90 -21.49
C SER A 226 -4.63 6.60 -20.88
N ILE A 227 -3.58 6.52 -21.68
CA ILE A 227 -2.22 6.16 -21.23
C ILE A 227 -1.29 7.36 -21.35
N ILE A 228 -1.26 8.00 -22.52
CA ILE A 228 -0.29 9.06 -22.79
C ILE A 228 -0.67 10.35 -22.07
N ALA A 229 -1.94 10.73 -22.04
CA ALA A 229 -2.36 11.99 -21.41
C ALA A 229 -2.10 12.03 -19.89
N PRO A 230 -2.41 10.99 -19.07
CA PRO A 230 -2.06 11.00 -17.64
C PRO A 230 -0.56 11.06 -17.39
N LEU A 231 0.23 10.38 -18.22
CA LEU A 231 1.68 10.36 -18.12
C LEU A 231 2.27 11.69 -18.57
N ALA A 232 1.81 12.24 -19.71
CA ALA A 232 2.24 13.54 -20.22
C ALA A 232 1.86 14.66 -19.25
N ASP A 233 0.62 14.64 -18.69
CA ASP A 233 0.19 15.60 -17.69
C ASP A 233 1.14 15.59 -16.48
N PHE A 234 1.52 14.41 -15.99
CA PHE A 234 2.47 14.31 -14.88
C PHE A 234 3.88 14.77 -15.29
N LEU A 235 4.43 14.28 -16.40
CA LEU A 235 5.82 14.54 -16.81
C LEU A 235 6.09 15.96 -17.31
N THR A 236 5.06 16.69 -17.72
CA THR A 236 5.18 18.12 -18.14
C THR A 236 5.16 19.09 -16.96
N ARG A 237 4.81 18.62 -15.75
CA ARG A 237 4.82 19.47 -14.56
C ARG A 237 6.25 19.87 -14.19
N LYS A 238 6.41 21.09 -13.67
CA LYS A 238 7.71 21.56 -13.17
C LYS A 238 8.25 20.62 -12.09
N GLY A 239 9.44 20.08 -12.28
CA GLY A 239 10.09 19.16 -11.34
C GLY A 239 9.64 17.71 -11.41
N ALA A 240 8.75 17.32 -12.32
CA ALA A 240 8.20 15.97 -12.43
C ALA A 240 9.27 14.86 -12.49
N TRP A 241 10.34 15.06 -13.25
CA TRP A 241 11.44 14.09 -13.35
C TRP A 241 12.17 13.88 -12.02
N ILE A 242 12.29 14.93 -11.21
CA ILE A 242 12.94 14.84 -9.89
C ILE A 242 12.00 14.17 -8.89
N VAL A 243 10.69 14.47 -8.98
CA VAL A 243 9.68 13.74 -8.21
C VAL A 243 9.68 12.26 -8.58
N LEU A 244 9.76 11.92 -9.87
CA LEU A 244 9.85 10.54 -10.32
C LEU A 244 11.13 9.86 -9.82
N ALA A 245 12.28 10.55 -9.88
CA ALA A 245 13.53 10.05 -9.32
C ALA A 245 13.42 9.79 -7.83
N PHE A 246 12.79 10.71 -7.07
CA PHE A 246 12.49 10.49 -5.65
C PHE A 246 11.64 9.23 -5.45
N VAL A 247 10.51 9.11 -6.17
CA VAL A 247 9.60 7.96 -6.06
C VAL A 247 10.33 6.64 -6.30
N LEU A 248 11.23 6.60 -7.25
CA LEU A 248 12.01 5.41 -7.58
C LEU A 248 13.04 5.04 -6.52
N VAL A 249 13.69 6.03 -5.88
CA VAL A 249 14.86 5.75 -5.02
C VAL A 249 14.56 5.78 -3.52
N HIS A 250 13.52 6.51 -3.05
CA HIS A 250 13.31 6.79 -1.63
C HIS A 250 13.14 5.55 -0.76
N LYS A 251 12.71 4.43 -1.34
CA LYS A 251 12.42 3.19 -0.63
C LYS A 251 13.44 2.06 -0.88
N ILE A 252 14.50 2.31 -1.64
CA ILE A 252 15.48 1.27 -1.99
C ILE A 252 16.15 0.72 -0.73
N GLY A 253 16.71 1.59 0.13
CA GLY A 253 17.39 1.18 1.35
C GLY A 253 16.51 0.35 2.27
N ASP A 254 15.29 0.83 2.53
CA ASP A 254 14.28 0.14 3.34
C ASP A 254 13.90 -1.23 2.75
N THR A 255 13.63 -1.29 1.44
CA THR A 255 13.26 -2.55 0.79
C THR A 255 14.39 -3.58 0.84
N VAL A 256 15.64 -3.17 0.61
CA VAL A 256 16.82 -4.05 0.68
C VAL A 256 17.03 -4.55 2.10
N CYS A 257 16.89 -3.67 3.10
CA CYS A 257 16.94 -4.01 4.51
C CYS A 257 15.89 -5.08 4.84
N GLN A 258 14.63 -4.81 4.57
CA GLN A 258 13.49 -5.67 4.95
C GLN A 258 13.53 -7.07 4.31
N LEU A 259 13.97 -7.18 3.06
CA LEU A 259 14.02 -8.48 2.38
C LEU A 259 15.15 -9.39 2.92
N SER A 260 16.13 -8.85 3.63
CA SER A 260 17.23 -9.61 4.24
C SER A 260 16.99 -10.01 5.71
N VAL A 261 16.03 -9.36 6.38
CA VAL A 261 15.83 -9.46 7.84
C VAL A 261 15.59 -10.90 8.32
N ARG A 262 14.84 -11.71 7.57
CA ARG A 262 14.57 -13.11 7.97
C ARG A 262 15.82 -14.00 7.94
N LEU A 263 16.67 -13.80 6.95
CA LEU A 263 17.97 -14.48 6.87
C LEU A 263 18.85 -14.05 8.05
N PHE A 264 18.91 -12.76 8.32
CA PHE A 264 19.67 -12.18 9.41
C PHE A 264 19.28 -12.76 10.79
N TYR A 265 17.97 -12.87 11.08
CA TYR A 265 17.51 -13.47 12.35
C TYR A 265 17.92 -14.92 12.48
N ASN A 266 17.80 -15.69 11.40
CA ASN A 266 18.21 -17.09 11.39
C ASN A 266 19.72 -17.23 11.66
N ASP A 267 20.54 -16.39 11.05
CA ASP A 267 22.00 -16.44 11.19
C ASP A 267 22.48 -15.94 12.56
N LEU A 268 21.72 -15.06 13.22
CA LEU A 268 21.97 -14.67 14.62
C LEU A 268 21.45 -15.70 15.64
N GLY A 269 20.74 -16.76 15.18
CA GLY A 269 20.25 -17.82 16.02
C GLY A 269 18.95 -17.52 16.76
N PHE A 270 18.19 -16.50 16.32
CA PHE A 270 16.86 -16.25 16.91
C PHE A 270 15.89 -17.40 16.62
N THR A 271 15.17 -17.83 17.65
CA THR A 271 14.17 -18.87 17.52
C THR A 271 12.92 -18.37 16.79
N LYS A 272 12.14 -19.31 16.25
CA LYS A 272 10.87 -18.97 15.58
C LYS A 272 9.88 -18.29 16.51
N GLU A 273 9.88 -18.67 17.78
CA GLU A 273 9.04 -18.12 18.85
C GLU A 273 9.43 -16.67 19.16
N GLU A 274 10.74 -16.37 19.28
CA GLU A 274 11.25 -15.02 19.49
C GLU A 274 10.88 -14.12 18.30
N VAL A 275 11.11 -14.60 17.08
CA VAL A 275 10.73 -13.86 15.86
C VAL A 275 9.22 -13.64 15.81
N ALA A 276 8.39 -14.63 16.12
CA ALA A 276 6.94 -14.48 16.12
C ALA A 276 6.46 -13.45 17.15
N PHE A 277 7.08 -13.42 18.33
CA PHE A 277 6.69 -12.47 19.37
C PHE A 277 7.22 -11.06 19.10
N TYR A 278 8.52 -10.90 18.88
CA TYR A 278 9.16 -9.59 18.82
C TYR A 278 9.00 -8.91 17.44
N ASP A 279 9.12 -9.67 16.36
CA ASP A 279 8.98 -9.11 15.01
C ASP A 279 7.50 -9.04 14.56
N VAL A 280 6.77 -10.13 14.65
CA VAL A 280 5.40 -10.15 14.13
C VAL A 280 4.43 -9.43 15.06
N SER A 281 4.42 -9.79 16.37
CA SER A 281 3.42 -9.24 17.29
C SER A 281 3.77 -7.84 17.76
N LEU A 282 4.97 -7.62 18.32
CA LEU A 282 5.40 -6.30 18.80
C LEU A 282 5.58 -5.33 17.63
N GLY A 283 6.14 -5.80 16.51
CA GLY A 283 6.26 -5.03 15.28
C GLY A 283 4.91 -4.51 14.78
N LEU A 284 3.85 -5.34 14.84
CA LEU A 284 2.51 -4.88 14.49
C LEU A 284 2.06 -3.70 15.34
N PHE A 285 2.23 -3.76 16.66
CA PHE A 285 1.86 -2.63 17.53
C PHE A 285 2.69 -1.39 17.25
N GLY A 286 4.00 -1.55 16.99
CA GLY A 286 4.87 -0.47 16.54
C GLY A 286 4.37 0.18 15.26
N TYR A 287 4.01 -0.63 14.27
CA TYR A 287 3.46 -0.15 13.00
C TYR A 287 2.15 0.61 13.17
N LEU A 288 1.20 0.07 13.93
CA LEU A 288 -0.08 0.73 14.19
C LEU A 288 0.11 2.06 14.93
N ALA A 289 1.01 2.11 15.92
CA ALA A 289 1.39 3.36 16.58
C ALA A 289 2.02 4.36 15.60
N GLY A 290 2.91 3.88 14.72
CA GLY A 290 3.54 4.69 13.66
C GLY A 290 2.53 5.27 12.68
N VAL A 291 1.55 4.49 12.25
CA VAL A 291 0.44 4.95 11.40
C VAL A 291 -0.35 6.08 12.06
N PHE A 292 -0.67 5.94 13.35
CA PHE A 292 -1.35 6.99 14.11
C PHE A 292 -0.49 8.25 14.22
N LEU A 293 0.75 8.09 14.65
CA LEU A 293 1.69 9.21 14.78
C LEU A 293 1.96 9.91 13.45
N GLY A 294 2.02 9.16 12.35
CA GLY A 294 2.19 9.72 11.01
C GLY A 294 1.10 10.71 10.63
N GLY A 295 -0.17 10.37 10.86
CA GLY A 295 -1.28 11.30 10.63
C GLY A 295 -1.27 12.51 11.59
N LEU A 296 -0.87 12.29 12.85
CA LEU A 296 -0.74 13.36 13.84
C LEU A 296 0.39 14.34 13.46
N ILE A 297 1.55 13.82 13.05
CA ILE A 297 2.70 14.59 12.59
C ILE A 297 2.32 15.38 11.33
N TYR A 298 1.66 14.71 10.35
CA TYR A 298 1.16 15.37 9.16
C TYR A 298 0.31 16.60 9.49
N LYS A 299 -0.63 16.48 10.41
CA LYS A 299 -1.50 17.59 10.82
C LYS A 299 -0.77 18.71 11.57
N ARG A 300 0.32 18.40 12.30
CA ARG A 300 1.05 19.37 13.12
C ARG A 300 2.17 20.11 12.39
N VAL A 301 2.94 19.39 11.57
CA VAL A 301 4.12 19.95 10.89
C VAL A 301 3.92 20.11 9.39
N GLY A 302 2.74 19.75 8.88
CA GLY A 302 2.39 19.83 7.47
C GLY A 302 3.00 18.69 6.63
N LEU A 303 2.66 18.68 5.34
CA LEU A 303 3.05 17.65 4.40
C LEU A 303 4.58 17.50 4.29
N ALA A 304 5.27 18.58 3.94
CA ALA A 304 6.70 18.54 3.66
C ALA A 304 7.53 18.13 4.90
N GLY A 305 7.21 18.70 6.06
CA GLY A 305 7.89 18.39 7.30
C GLY A 305 7.67 16.94 7.75
N SER A 306 6.45 16.41 7.58
CA SER A 306 6.13 15.03 7.95
C SER A 306 6.81 14.01 7.04
N VAL A 307 6.84 14.23 5.73
CA VAL A 307 7.57 13.37 4.78
C VAL A 307 9.07 13.41 5.07
N PHE A 308 9.66 14.58 5.24
CA PHE A 308 11.08 14.70 5.54
C PHE A 308 11.47 13.95 6.83
N LEU A 309 10.70 14.15 7.90
CA LEU A 309 10.92 13.45 9.17
C LEU A 309 10.82 11.92 9.00
N SER A 310 9.82 11.44 8.27
CA SER A 310 9.66 10.00 8.04
C SER A 310 10.82 9.37 7.27
N LEU A 311 11.36 10.07 6.27
CA LEU A 311 12.53 9.59 5.52
C LEU A 311 13.78 9.48 6.42
N ILE A 312 13.98 10.43 7.33
CA ILE A 312 15.06 10.36 8.32
C ILE A 312 14.84 9.17 9.26
N LEU A 313 13.63 9.00 9.80
CA LEU A 313 13.33 7.89 10.71
C LEU A 313 13.53 6.53 10.04
N MET A 314 13.13 6.35 8.78
CA MET A 314 13.36 5.12 8.02
C MET A 314 14.85 4.87 7.77
N GLY A 315 15.65 5.91 7.44
CA GLY A 315 17.10 5.77 7.31
C GLY A 315 17.77 5.38 8.63
N VAL A 316 17.36 5.98 9.76
CA VAL A 316 17.89 5.67 11.09
C VAL A 316 17.46 4.26 11.54
N SER A 317 16.26 3.81 11.18
CA SER A 317 15.82 2.44 11.51
C SER A 317 16.66 1.37 10.79
N ASN A 318 17.12 1.62 9.56
CA ASN A 318 18.05 0.74 8.88
C ASN A 318 19.39 0.64 9.63
N ALA A 319 19.92 1.75 10.16
CA ALA A 319 21.14 1.76 10.98
C ALA A 319 20.96 1.00 12.31
N ALA A 320 19.76 0.93 12.85
CA ALA A 320 19.47 0.17 14.07
C ALA A 320 19.73 -1.34 13.88
N TYR A 321 19.49 -1.89 12.67
CA TYR A 321 19.86 -3.28 12.36
C TYR A 321 21.38 -3.50 12.34
N ALA A 322 22.19 -2.51 11.93
CA ALA A 322 23.64 -2.60 12.08
C ALA A 322 24.05 -2.69 13.56
N GLY A 323 23.37 -1.94 14.43
CA GLY A 323 23.53 -2.06 15.88
C GLY A 323 23.17 -3.45 16.41
N LEU A 324 22.05 -4.03 15.95
CA LEU A 324 21.65 -5.40 16.32
C LEU A 324 22.69 -6.42 15.81
N ALA A 325 23.26 -6.22 14.62
CA ALA A 325 24.30 -7.11 14.09
C ALA A 325 25.60 -7.09 14.95
N ILE A 326 25.91 -5.96 15.59
CA ILE A 326 27.05 -5.85 16.52
C ILE A 326 26.74 -6.52 17.87
N ILE A 327 25.52 -6.33 18.37
CA ILE A 327 25.06 -6.89 19.67
C ILE A 327 24.93 -8.41 19.58
N GLY A 328 24.44 -8.93 18.46
CA GLY A 328 24.17 -10.34 18.25
C GLY A 328 22.79 -10.77 18.76
N HIS A 329 22.67 -12.03 19.22
CA HIS A 329 21.43 -12.60 19.73
C HIS A 329 21.04 -11.97 21.09
N ASP A 330 20.24 -10.91 21.03
CA ASP A 330 19.64 -10.27 22.21
C ASP A 330 18.18 -9.89 21.89
N VAL A 331 17.25 -10.48 22.65
CA VAL A 331 15.80 -10.32 22.42
C VAL A 331 15.29 -8.91 22.71
N TRP A 332 15.92 -8.16 23.63
CA TRP A 332 15.53 -6.78 23.93
C TRP A 332 16.03 -5.82 22.83
N ALA A 333 17.24 -6.05 22.34
CA ALA A 333 17.76 -5.32 21.19
C ALA A 333 16.88 -5.57 19.95
N LEU A 334 16.48 -6.83 19.70
CA LEU A 334 15.51 -7.18 18.65
C LEU A 334 14.18 -6.44 18.83
N ALA A 335 13.62 -6.44 20.05
CA ALA A 335 12.38 -5.75 20.37
C ALA A 335 12.44 -4.24 20.09
N LEU A 336 13.54 -3.59 20.46
CA LEU A 336 13.76 -2.17 20.23
C LEU A 336 13.91 -1.83 18.76
N VAL A 337 14.72 -2.60 18.03
CA VAL A 337 14.94 -2.40 16.60
C VAL A 337 13.65 -2.61 15.82
N GLN A 338 12.91 -3.68 16.11
CA GLN A 338 11.65 -3.97 15.44
C GLN A 338 10.54 -2.98 15.79
N GLY A 339 10.44 -2.59 17.06
CA GLY A 339 9.48 -1.58 17.48
C GLY A 339 9.74 -0.24 16.77
N PHE A 340 11.00 0.18 16.70
CA PHE A 340 11.39 1.42 16.04
C PHE A 340 11.23 1.38 14.53
N GLU A 341 11.66 0.29 13.88
CA GLU A 341 11.52 0.11 12.43
C GLU A 341 10.05 0.15 12.01
N ASN A 342 9.20 -0.65 12.66
CA ASN A 342 7.79 -0.69 12.32
C ASN A 342 7.08 0.65 12.61
N LEU A 343 7.47 1.36 13.65
CA LEU A 343 6.98 2.71 13.92
C LEU A 343 7.39 3.68 12.81
N ALA A 344 8.65 3.67 12.39
CA ALA A 344 9.16 4.50 11.30
C ALA A 344 8.48 4.17 9.96
N SER A 345 8.31 2.89 9.65
CA SER A 345 7.58 2.40 8.47
C SER A 345 6.12 2.83 8.48
N GLY A 346 5.44 2.78 9.63
CA GLY A 346 4.06 3.26 9.79
C GLY A 346 3.94 4.75 9.51
N ILE A 347 4.84 5.57 10.09
CA ILE A 347 4.89 7.02 9.83
C ILE A 347 5.15 7.29 8.34
N GLY A 348 6.14 6.61 7.74
CA GLY A 348 6.51 6.77 6.34
C GLY A 348 5.39 6.37 5.38
N GLY A 349 4.73 5.26 5.66
CA GLY A 349 3.60 4.78 4.86
C GLY A 349 2.46 5.79 4.80
N VAL A 350 2.17 6.49 5.90
CA VAL A 350 1.13 7.52 5.97
C VAL A 350 1.56 8.79 5.25
N THR A 351 2.74 9.32 5.56
CA THR A 351 3.17 10.66 5.10
C THR A 351 3.55 10.65 3.64
N VAL A 352 4.35 9.68 3.19
CA VAL A 352 4.70 9.51 1.77
C VAL A 352 3.47 9.11 0.97
N GLY A 353 2.63 8.21 1.49
CA GLY A 353 1.38 7.83 0.84
C GLY A 353 0.41 9.00 0.64
N ALA A 354 0.31 9.91 1.61
CA ALA A 354 -0.46 11.13 1.51
C ALA A 354 0.12 12.07 0.43
N TRP A 355 1.45 12.22 0.38
CA TRP A 355 2.10 13.04 -0.64
C TRP A 355 1.90 12.48 -2.05
N LEU A 356 2.12 11.18 -2.26
CA LEU A 356 1.86 10.54 -3.55
C LEU A 356 0.41 10.72 -4.01
N ALA A 357 -0.55 10.67 -3.07
CA ALA A 357 -1.95 10.93 -3.36
C ALA A 357 -2.21 12.37 -3.83
N LEU A 358 -1.56 13.35 -3.19
CA LEU A 358 -1.68 14.77 -3.55
C LEU A 358 -0.97 15.13 -4.87
N LEU A 359 -0.02 14.33 -5.33
CA LEU A 359 0.60 14.49 -6.64
C LEU A 359 -0.34 14.11 -7.79
N CYS A 360 -1.41 13.36 -7.53
CA CYS A 360 -2.32 12.89 -8.55
C CYS A 360 -3.32 13.96 -8.98
N ASP A 361 -3.48 14.15 -10.29
CA ASP A 361 -4.58 14.94 -10.84
C ASP A 361 -5.91 14.17 -10.67
N ARG A 362 -6.94 14.84 -10.18
CA ARG A 362 -8.27 14.23 -9.96
C ARG A 362 -8.93 13.70 -11.24
N ARG A 363 -8.48 14.13 -12.42
CA ARG A 363 -8.93 13.58 -13.71
C ARG A 363 -8.37 12.17 -13.97
N PHE A 364 -7.19 11.85 -13.40
CA PHE A 364 -6.39 10.65 -13.67
C PHE A 364 -5.96 9.92 -12.39
N THR A 365 -6.75 10.03 -11.32
CA THR A 365 -6.37 9.57 -9.97
C THR A 365 -5.96 8.10 -9.95
N ALA A 366 -6.76 7.21 -10.55
CA ALA A 366 -6.48 5.78 -10.59
C ALA A 366 -5.17 5.48 -11.33
N THR A 367 -4.97 6.10 -12.49
CA THR A 367 -3.80 5.88 -13.34
C THR A 367 -2.52 6.41 -12.70
N GLN A 368 -2.52 7.67 -12.27
CA GLN A 368 -1.32 8.31 -11.71
C GLN A 368 -0.93 7.67 -10.37
N PHE A 369 -1.88 7.40 -9.49
CA PHE A 369 -1.56 6.77 -8.20
C PHE A 369 -1.06 5.32 -8.38
N ALA A 370 -1.66 4.54 -9.29
CA ALA A 370 -1.17 3.20 -9.61
C ALA A 370 0.27 3.24 -10.14
N LEU A 371 0.60 4.19 -11.03
CA LEU A 371 1.97 4.37 -11.56
C LEU A 371 2.95 4.72 -10.44
N LEU A 372 2.66 5.75 -9.63
CA LEU A 372 3.55 6.21 -8.56
C LEU A 372 3.76 5.13 -7.49
N SER A 373 2.68 4.48 -7.03
CA SER A 373 2.77 3.44 -6.00
C SER A 373 3.51 2.17 -6.49
N SER A 374 3.35 1.78 -7.75
CA SER A 374 4.09 0.67 -8.34
C SER A 374 5.56 1.02 -8.57
N ALA A 375 5.85 2.23 -9.09
CA ALA A 375 7.22 2.70 -9.30
C ALA A 375 8.03 2.75 -7.99
N ALA A 376 7.41 3.17 -6.88
CA ALA A 376 8.03 3.22 -5.57
C ALA A 376 8.57 1.86 -5.07
N ALA A 377 8.02 0.75 -5.55
CA ALA A 377 8.40 -0.59 -5.11
C ALA A 377 9.36 -1.32 -6.08
N ILE A 378 9.40 -0.92 -7.36
CA ILE A 378 10.07 -1.70 -8.41
C ILE A 378 11.58 -1.75 -8.20
N LEU A 379 12.24 -0.60 -8.03
CA LEU A 379 13.71 -0.58 -7.96
C LEU A 379 14.24 -1.28 -6.72
N GLY A 380 13.60 -1.10 -5.57
CA GLY A 380 14.01 -1.78 -4.33
C GLY A 380 13.91 -3.29 -4.48
N ARG A 381 12.82 -3.82 -5.05
CA ARG A 381 12.63 -5.25 -5.28
C ARG A 381 13.63 -5.80 -6.31
N ALA A 382 13.82 -5.11 -7.43
CA ALA A 382 14.74 -5.54 -8.47
C ALA A 382 16.19 -5.57 -7.96
N PHE A 383 16.61 -4.55 -7.22
CA PHE A 383 17.95 -4.50 -6.63
C PHE A 383 18.14 -5.60 -5.58
N SER A 384 17.18 -5.78 -4.67
CA SER A 384 17.30 -6.75 -3.57
C SER A 384 17.31 -8.20 -4.05
N SER A 385 16.45 -8.55 -5.03
CA SER A 385 16.27 -9.95 -5.47
C SER A 385 17.53 -10.56 -6.11
N GLY A 386 18.46 -9.72 -6.62
CA GLY A 386 19.67 -10.20 -7.31
C GLY A 386 20.98 -9.97 -6.54
N THR A 387 20.98 -9.07 -5.54
CA THR A 387 22.26 -8.58 -4.98
C THR A 387 22.38 -8.72 -3.47
N ALA A 388 21.29 -8.76 -2.72
CA ALA A 388 21.33 -8.71 -1.26
C ALA A 388 22.14 -9.86 -0.63
N GLY A 389 21.96 -11.10 -1.09
CA GLY A 389 22.72 -12.25 -0.60
C GLY A 389 24.23 -12.11 -0.82
N ALA A 390 24.65 -11.78 -2.06
CA ALA A 390 26.06 -11.59 -2.38
C ALA A 390 26.69 -10.42 -1.60
N LEU A 391 25.93 -9.35 -1.36
CA LEU A 391 26.40 -8.23 -0.54
C LEU A 391 26.58 -8.63 0.92
N ILE A 392 25.66 -9.41 1.50
CA ILE A 392 25.78 -9.94 2.86
C ILE A 392 27.01 -10.86 2.98
N GLU A 393 27.22 -11.76 2.02
CA GLU A 393 28.38 -12.67 2.02
C GLU A 393 29.70 -11.92 1.91
N SER A 394 29.75 -10.82 1.16
CA SER A 394 30.99 -10.06 0.94
C SER A 394 31.29 -9.03 2.03
N LEU A 395 30.26 -8.37 2.59
CA LEU A 395 30.41 -7.27 3.55
C LEU A 395 30.17 -7.68 5.00
N GLY A 396 29.43 -8.77 5.23
CA GLY A 396 28.85 -9.08 6.53
C GLY A 396 27.65 -8.20 6.85
N TYR A 397 26.88 -8.58 7.90
CA TYR A 397 25.63 -7.91 8.25
C TYR A 397 25.80 -6.46 8.70
N VAL A 398 26.86 -6.14 9.45
CA VAL A 398 27.08 -4.78 9.97
C VAL A 398 27.23 -3.78 8.82
N ASP A 399 28.15 -4.04 7.91
CA ASP A 399 28.41 -3.14 6.78
C ASP A 399 27.27 -3.15 5.77
N PHE A 400 26.60 -4.30 5.60
CA PHE A 400 25.40 -4.40 4.77
C PHE A 400 24.28 -3.48 5.28
N TYR A 401 23.96 -3.45 6.57
CA TYR A 401 22.92 -2.56 7.10
C TYR A 401 23.35 -1.09 7.11
N TRP A 402 24.64 -0.79 7.27
CA TRP A 402 25.15 0.56 7.02
C TRP A 402 24.98 0.96 5.55
N LEU A 403 25.21 0.05 4.60
CA LEU A 403 24.98 0.29 3.18
C LEU A 403 23.49 0.60 2.93
N THR A 404 22.54 -0.14 3.53
CA THR A 404 21.10 0.16 3.38
C THR A 404 20.74 1.54 3.91
N THR A 405 21.39 1.99 4.99
CA THR A 405 21.25 3.35 5.53
C THR A 405 21.74 4.39 4.53
N VAL A 406 22.91 4.17 3.92
CA VAL A 406 23.46 5.07 2.89
C VAL A 406 22.56 5.09 1.65
N LEU A 407 21.96 3.96 1.25
CA LEU A 407 21.02 3.88 0.14
C LEU A 407 19.70 4.65 0.40
N ALA A 408 19.38 5.01 1.64
CA ALA A 408 18.25 5.88 1.94
C ALA A 408 18.59 7.37 1.70
N LEU A 409 19.85 7.79 1.77
CA LEU A 409 20.27 9.19 1.65
C LEU A 409 19.85 9.87 0.34
N PRO A 410 19.96 9.25 -0.85
CA PRO A 410 19.49 9.86 -2.09
C PRO A 410 18.03 10.31 -2.00
N GLY A 411 17.14 9.49 -1.42
CA GLY A 411 15.74 9.86 -1.20
C GLY A 411 15.59 11.08 -0.31
N VAL A 412 16.32 11.13 0.81
CA VAL A 412 16.32 12.27 1.74
C VAL A 412 16.81 13.54 1.05
N LEU A 413 17.93 13.46 0.32
CA LEU A 413 18.55 14.64 -0.35
C LEU A 413 17.66 15.18 -1.49
N ILE A 414 17.10 14.29 -2.31
CA ILE A 414 16.19 14.69 -3.39
C ILE A 414 14.94 15.34 -2.79
N PHE A 415 14.37 14.77 -1.73
CA PHE A 415 13.20 15.37 -1.09
C PHE A 415 13.51 16.74 -0.46
N LEU A 416 14.65 16.89 0.21
CA LEU A 416 15.08 18.16 0.77
C LEU A 416 15.26 19.23 -0.32
N TRP A 417 15.79 18.84 -1.48
CA TRP A 417 15.91 19.73 -2.63
C TRP A 417 14.52 20.13 -3.18
N LEU A 418 13.60 19.15 -3.36
CA LEU A 418 12.22 19.42 -3.78
C LEU A 418 11.51 20.38 -2.82
N TRP A 419 11.71 20.20 -1.52
CA TRP A 419 11.12 21.07 -0.51
C TRP A 419 11.66 22.49 -0.59
N ARG A 420 12.98 22.66 -0.68
CA ARG A 420 13.61 23.98 -0.81
C ARG A 420 13.26 24.69 -2.13
N ALA A 421 13.04 23.92 -3.18
CA ALA A 421 12.62 24.44 -4.49
C ALA A 421 11.11 24.81 -4.54
N GLY A 422 10.34 24.58 -3.46
CA GLY A 422 8.89 24.83 -3.42
C GLY A 422 8.09 23.91 -4.35
N LEU A 423 8.63 22.71 -4.67
CA LEU A 423 8.01 21.73 -5.57
C LEU A 423 7.22 20.66 -4.82
N VAL A 424 7.30 20.62 -3.49
CA VAL A 424 6.38 19.88 -2.64
C VAL A 424 5.15 20.77 -2.50
N VAL A 425 4.04 20.40 -3.15
CA VAL A 425 2.82 21.23 -3.20
C VAL A 425 2.41 21.61 -1.78
N ALA A 426 2.43 22.91 -1.50
CA ALA A 426 1.95 23.46 -0.24
C ALA A 426 0.44 23.72 -0.35
N ASP A 427 -0.26 23.46 0.70
CA ASP A 427 -1.69 23.34 0.91
C ASP A 427 -2.58 24.54 0.52
N ASP A 428 -2.03 25.72 0.29
CA ASP A 428 -2.82 26.96 0.34
C ASP A 428 -3.31 27.50 -1.03
N THR A 429 -2.96 26.85 -2.15
CA THR A 429 -3.29 27.38 -3.49
C THR A 429 -4.52 26.76 -4.15
N VAL A 430 -5.08 25.68 -3.58
CA VAL A 430 -6.23 24.98 -4.18
C VAL A 430 -7.59 25.58 -3.76
N GLU A 431 -7.66 26.25 -2.60
CA GLU A 431 -8.90 26.88 -2.14
C GLU A 431 -9.24 28.18 -2.88
N THR A 432 -8.28 28.84 -3.53
CA THR A 432 -8.53 30.10 -4.24
C THR A 432 -9.02 29.95 -5.68
N ALA A 433 -8.93 28.75 -6.25
CA ALA A 433 -9.35 28.51 -7.65
C ALA A 433 -10.83 28.08 -7.81
N THR A 434 -11.53 27.82 -6.70
CA THR A 434 -12.96 27.42 -6.72
C THR A 434 -13.92 28.54 -6.27
N GLY A 435 -13.41 29.73 -6.05
CA GLY A 435 -14.16 30.91 -5.57
C GLY A 435 -14.26 32.05 -6.58
N ALA A 436 -14.18 31.78 -7.90
CA ALA A 436 -14.44 32.77 -8.94
C ALA A 436 -15.45 32.27 -9.97
#